data_ead57e3dd0eb2bbc5a778671e17cbc1f
#
_entry.id   ead57e3dd0eb2bbc5a778671e17cbc1f
#
_cell.length_a   1.000
_cell.length_b   1.000
_cell.length_c   1.000
_cell.angle_alpha   90.00
_cell.angle_beta   90.00
_cell.angle_gamma   90.00
#
_symmetry.space_group_name_H-M   'P 1'
#
loop_
_entity.id
_entity.type
_entity.pdbx_description
1 polymer ?
#
loop_
_entity_poly.entity_id
_entity_poly.type
_entity_poly.pdbx_seq_one_letter_code
_entity_poly.pdbx_strand_id
1 'polypeptide(L)'
;MAAGKDGKKIVIVRKKKVSGGGHHGGSWKVAYADFVTAMMAFFMVMWILGMDDKVKQAVEGYFSNPVGYKKGYGAGASPIASGTSPARAATQQVRILMRGAEAQTMEKAAAQIKQLVTGDPHLKQLGAKVEVSVAKDGLRIELVESGDGATYFPVGSTTMKPAAVIALQLIAPAVAALGNSVVVEGHTDAATYGAQAAYNNWDLSAERANAARRVLEASGLPASRVDEVRGMADRHPRVPDDPYAAANRRISILLPYRSQPPRADEPPAAEGVRELASAAR
;
A
#
# COMPACT_ATOMS: atom_id res chain seq x y z
N MET A 1 87.84 -48.38 36.31
CA MET A 1 87.76 -47.67 35.04
C MET A 1 87.04 -48.58 34.05
N ALA A 2 85.80 -48.37 33.77
CA ALA A 2 85.08 -49.16 32.79
C ALA A 2 84.11 -48.20 32.00
N ALA A 3 84.42 -48.11 30.72
CA ALA A 3 83.72 -47.25 29.80
C ALA A 3 82.36 -47.88 29.43
N GLY A 4 81.29 -47.12 29.61
CA GLY A 4 79.98 -47.52 29.18
C GLY A 4 79.82 -47.46 27.65
N LYS A 5 79.27 -48.51 27.05
CA LYS A 5 78.82 -48.56 25.65
C LYS A 5 77.42 -48.18 25.56
N ASP A 6 77.17 -46.96 25.06
CA ASP A 6 75.83 -46.54 24.65
C ASP A 6 75.37 -47.31 23.40
N GLY A 7 74.52 -48.27 23.61
CA GLY A 7 73.85 -49.00 22.52
C GLY A 7 72.64 -48.20 21.96
N LYS A 8 72.85 -47.55 20.82
CA LYS A 8 71.71 -46.94 20.06
C LYS A 8 70.70 -48.02 19.61
N LYS A 9 69.49 -48.02 20.22
CA LYS A 9 68.38 -48.85 19.77
C LYS A 9 67.87 -48.31 18.43
N ILE A 10 68.09 -49.07 17.37
CA ILE A 10 67.52 -48.78 16.06
C ILE A 10 66.10 -49.25 16.09
N VAL A 11 65.11 -48.28 16.06
CA VAL A 11 63.71 -48.58 15.96
C VAL A 11 63.36 -48.61 14.47
N ILE A 12 63.10 -49.78 13.91
CA ILE A 12 62.66 -49.97 12.54
C ILE A 12 61.14 -49.78 12.52
N VAL A 13 60.66 -48.60 12.09
CA VAL A 13 59.27 -48.36 11.86
C VAL A 13 58.88 -48.90 10.48
N ARG A 14 58.19 -50.03 10.43
CA ARG A 14 57.67 -50.63 9.23
C ARG A 14 56.32 -49.90 8.92
N LYS A 15 56.32 -48.87 8.04
CA LYS A 15 55.07 -48.29 7.48
C LYS A 15 54.43 -49.34 6.55
N LYS A 16 53.38 -49.93 7.02
CA LYS A 16 52.49 -50.74 6.18
C LYS A 16 51.76 -49.80 5.20
N LYS A 17 52.18 -49.78 3.94
CA LYS A 17 51.39 -49.13 2.86
C LYS A 17 50.12 -49.92 2.73
N VAL A 18 48.98 -49.35 3.25
CA VAL A 18 47.66 -49.86 2.94
C VAL A 18 47.39 -49.42 1.51
N SER A 19 47.52 -50.34 0.58
CA SER A 19 47.02 -50.19 -0.78
C SER A 19 45.51 -50.05 -0.65
N GLY A 20 45.03 -48.80 -0.73
CA GLY A 20 43.60 -48.53 -0.83
C GLY A 20 43.09 -49.19 -2.09
N GLY A 21 42.42 -50.31 -1.94
CA GLY A 21 41.65 -50.88 -3.02
C GLY A 21 40.64 -49.84 -3.51
N GLY A 22 40.83 -49.37 -4.75
CA GLY A 22 39.95 -48.45 -5.38
C GLY A 22 38.51 -48.98 -5.36
N HIS A 23 37.62 -48.33 -4.62
CA HIS A 23 36.19 -48.57 -4.67
C HIS A 23 35.66 -48.12 -6.02
N HIS A 24 35.97 -48.85 -7.10
CA HIS A 24 35.34 -48.62 -8.42
C HIS A 24 33.90 -49.08 -8.48
N GLY A 25 33.31 -49.60 -7.37
CA GLY A 25 31.95 -50.07 -7.30
C GLY A 25 30.85 -48.99 -7.06
N GLY A 26 31.23 -47.70 -6.84
CA GLY A 26 30.26 -46.64 -6.51
C GLY A 26 29.85 -45.74 -7.68
N SER A 27 30.68 -45.68 -8.73
CA SER A 27 30.46 -44.75 -9.85
C SER A 27 29.14 -44.95 -10.59
N TRP A 28 28.75 -46.20 -10.80
CA TRP A 28 27.45 -46.47 -11.43
C TRP A 28 26.25 -46.08 -10.57
N LYS A 29 26.39 -46.09 -9.24
CA LYS A 29 25.31 -45.66 -8.34
C LYS A 29 25.07 -44.14 -8.45
N VAL A 30 26.10 -43.35 -8.65
CA VAL A 30 26.01 -41.91 -8.88
C VAL A 30 25.33 -41.63 -10.22
N ALA A 31 25.74 -42.35 -11.28
CA ALA A 31 25.09 -42.23 -12.59
C ALA A 31 23.62 -42.65 -12.55
N TYR A 32 23.34 -43.73 -11.81
CA TYR A 32 21.93 -44.17 -11.61
C TYR A 32 21.10 -43.17 -10.82
N ALA A 33 21.66 -42.56 -9.75
CA ALA A 33 21.01 -41.54 -8.98
C ALA A 33 20.69 -40.30 -9.83
N ASP A 34 21.66 -39.87 -10.66
CA ASP A 34 21.46 -38.75 -11.58
C ASP A 34 20.36 -39.03 -12.61
N PHE A 35 20.37 -40.23 -13.19
CA PHE A 35 19.28 -40.65 -14.12
C PHE A 35 17.90 -40.66 -13.45
N VAL A 36 17.83 -41.19 -12.22
CA VAL A 36 16.53 -41.25 -11.49
C VAL A 36 16.05 -39.85 -11.11
N THR A 37 16.96 -38.95 -10.69
CA THR A 37 16.60 -37.55 -10.38
C THR A 37 16.17 -36.79 -11.62
N ALA A 38 16.83 -37.01 -12.77
CA ALA A 38 16.39 -36.42 -14.04
C ALA A 38 15.03 -36.93 -14.50
N MET A 39 14.77 -38.24 -14.36
CA MET A 39 13.46 -38.85 -14.62
C MET A 39 12.38 -38.29 -13.69
N MET A 40 12.70 -38.10 -12.40
CA MET A 40 11.76 -37.49 -11.43
C MET A 40 11.44 -36.07 -11.78
N ALA A 41 12.45 -35.26 -12.16
CA ALA A 41 12.24 -33.89 -12.60
C ALA A 41 11.39 -33.82 -13.87
N PHE A 42 11.65 -34.69 -14.85
CA PHE A 42 10.84 -34.79 -16.06
C PHE A 42 9.39 -35.19 -15.75
N PHE A 43 9.20 -36.15 -14.85
CA PHE A 43 7.84 -36.57 -14.45
C PHE A 43 7.11 -35.43 -13.73
N MET A 44 7.80 -34.66 -12.85
CA MET A 44 7.21 -33.48 -12.21
C MET A 44 6.79 -32.41 -13.22
N VAL A 45 7.60 -32.16 -14.24
CA VAL A 45 7.26 -31.20 -15.31
C VAL A 45 6.03 -31.69 -16.10
N MET A 46 6.01 -32.96 -16.50
CA MET A 46 4.87 -33.56 -17.22
C MET A 46 3.60 -33.55 -16.37
N TRP A 47 3.73 -33.79 -15.07
CA TRP A 47 2.61 -33.73 -14.14
C TRP A 47 2.05 -32.30 -14.01
N ILE A 48 2.94 -31.28 -13.89
CA ILE A 48 2.54 -29.87 -13.86
C ILE A 48 1.85 -29.47 -15.17
N LEU A 49 2.36 -29.90 -16.33
CA LEU A 49 1.75 -29.60 -17.62
C LEU A 49 0.37 -30.27 -17.77
N GLY A 50 0.15 -31.42 -17.16
CA GLY A 50 -1.14 -32.13 -17.13
C GLY A 50 -2.16 -31.59 -16.13
N MET A 51 -1.76 -30.64 -15.26
CA MET A 51 -2.67 -30.05 -14.30
C MET A 51 -3.67 -29.10 -14.97
N ASP A 52 -4.80 -28.90 -14.29
CA ASP A 52 -5.83 -27.94 -14.66
C ASP A 52 -5.25 -26.51 -14.68
N ASP A 53 -5.62 -25.69 -15.67
CA ASP A 53 -5.08 -24.33 -15.84
C ASP A 53 -5.27 -23.44 -14.61
N LYS A 54 -6.31 -23.69 -13.83
CA LYS A 54 -6.55 -23.01 -12.55
C LYS A 54 -5.46 -23.27 -11.50
N VAL A 55 -4.92 -24.49 -11.48
CA VAL A 55 -3.85 -24.88 -10.56
C VAL A 55 -2.52 -24.27 -11.01
N LYS A 56 -2.27 -24.27 -12.33
CA LYS A 56 -1.08 -23.62 -12.93
C LYS A 56 -1.05 -22.13 -12.58
N GLN A 57 -2.15 -21.41 -12.76
CA GLN A 57 -2.26 -20.00 -12.40
C GLN A 57 -2.07 -19.74 -10.89
N ALA A 58 -2.56 -20.64 -10.03
CA ALA A 58 -2.35 -20.52 -8.59
C ALA A 58 -0.88 -20.66 -8.19
N VAL A 59 -0.17 -21.60 -8.83
CA VAL A 59 1.28 -21.81 -8.62
C VAL A 59 2.08 -20.63 -9.16
N GLU A 60 1.77 -20.14 -10.36
CA GLU A 60 2.38 -18.94 -10.95
C GLU A 60 2.18 -17.70 -10.06
N GLY A 61 0.97 -17.49 -9.54
CA GLY A 61 0.64 -16.42 -8.62
C GLY A 61 1.43 -16.48 -7.31
N TYR A 62 1.72 -17.68 -6.81
CA TYR A 62 2.57 -17.85 -5.62
C TYR A 62 4.02 -17.45 -5.87
N PHE A 63 4.59 -17.78 -7.01
CA PHE A 63 5.99 -17.45 -7.34
C PHE A 63 6.17 -16.00 -7.79
N SER A 64 5.17 -15.42 -8.45
CA SER A 64 5.23 -14.01 -8.88
C SER A 64 4.97 -13.01 -7.74
N ASN A 65 4.19 -13.38 -6.72
CA ASN A 65 3.91 -12.51 -5.57
C ASN A 65 3.74 -13.28 -4.24
N PRO A 66 4.81 -13.84 -3.66
CA PRO A 66 4.74 -14.65 -2.45
C PRO A 66 4.22 -13.89 -1.22
N VAL A 67 4.37 -12.56 -1.18
CA VAL A 67 3.90 -11.70 -0.08
C VAL A 67 2.39 -11.39 -0.23
N GLY A 68 1.91 -11.20 -1.46
CA GLY A 68 0.49 -10.97 -1.76
C GLY A 68 -0.36 -12.22 -1.56
N TYR A 69 0.23 -13.39 -1.81
CA TYR A 69 -0.46 -14.69 -1.65
C TYR A 69 -0.78 -15.00 -0.17
N LYS A 70 0.10 -14.63 0.77
CA LYS A 70 -0.16 -14.79 2.21
C LYS A 70 -1.32 -13.94 2.74
N LYS A 71 -1.67 -12.87 2.04
CA LYS A 71 -2.74 -11.93 2.45
C LYS A 71 -4.13 -12.35 1.96
N GLY A 72 -4.22 -13.24 0.97
CA GLY A 72 -5.48 -13.69 0.36
C GLY A 72 -6.00 -15.03 0.86
N TYR A 73 -5.15 -15.85 1.48
CA TYR A 73 -5.55 -17.13 2.04
C TYR A 73 -5.52 -17.04 3.56
N GLY A 74 -6.67 -16.96 4.17
CA GLY A 74 -6.81 -17.08 5.62
C GLY A 74 -6.10 -18.34 6.12
N ALA A 75 -5.43 -18.25 7.26
CA ALA A 75 -4.68 -19.33 7.88
C ALA A 75 -5.54 -20.62 7.94
N GLY A 76 -5.18 -21.63 7.15
CA GLY A 76 -5.86 -22.94 7.13
C GLY A 76 -6.46 -23.39 5.80
N ALA A 77 -6.48 -22.56 4.76
CA ALA A 77 -7.00 -22.96 3.46
C ALA A 77 -5.89 -23.55 2.57
N SER A 78 -5.89 -24.86 2.40
CA SER A 78 -5.08 -25.54 1.37
C SER A 78 -5.56 -25.11 -0.02
N PRO A 79 -4.66 -24.75 -0.95
CA PRO A 79 -5.05 -24.40 -2.33
C PRO A 79 -5.76 -25.53 -3.08
N ILE A 80 -5.67 -26.75 -2.57
CA ILE A 80 -6.30 -27.95 -3.13
C ILE A 80 -7.66 -28.23 -2.47
N ALA A 81 -7.90 -27.76 -1.23
CA ALA A 81 -9.12 -28.05 -0.46
C ALA A 81 -10.16 -26.93 -0.45
N SER A 82 -9.75 -25.70 -0.75
CA SER A 82 -10.68 -24.56 -0.83
C SER A 82 -11.11 -24.36 -2.29
N GLY A 83 -12.08 -25.13 -2.71
CA GLY A 83 -12.91 -24.72 -3.83
C GLY A 83 -13.44 -23.33 -3.52
N THR A 84 -12.81 -22.28 -4.05
CA THR A 84 -13.44 -20.96 -4.13
C THR A 84 -14.74 -21.20 -4.85
N SER A 85 -15.86 -21.07 -4.12
CA SER A 85 -17.15 -21.24 -4.76
C SER A 85 -17.16 -20.34 -6.00
N PRO A 86 -17.65 -20.80 -7.15
CA PRO A 86 -17.68 -20.02 -8.39
C PRO A 86 -18.28 -18.63 -8.17
N ALA A 87 -19.18 -18.49 -7.21
CA ALA A 87 -19.77 -17.25 -6.76
C ALA A 87 -18.74 -16.25 -6.16
N ARG A 88 -17.78 -16.71 -5.35
CA ARG A 88 -16.74 -15.83 -4.78
C ARG A 88 -15.75 -15.34 -5.85
N ALA A 89 -15.35 -16.23 -6.77
CA ALA A 89 -14.47 -15.86 -7.88
C ALA A 89 -15.16 -14.86 -8.82
N ALA A 90 -16.44 -15.07 -9.15
CA ALA A 90 -17.23 -14.14 -9.95
C ALA A 90 -17.40 -12.80 -9.26
N THR A 91 -17.67 -12.76 -7.95
CA THR A 91 -17.80 -11.52 -7.17
C THR A 91 -16.49 -10.74 -7.14
N GLN A 92 -15.35 -11.43 -7.01
CA GLN A 92 -14.03 -10.79 -7.01
C GLN A 92 -13.70 -10.21 -8.39
N GLN A 93 -14.04 -10.92 -9.46
CA GLN A 93 -13.82 -10.45 -10.83
C GLN A 93 -14.69 -9.22 -11.17
N VAL A 94 -15.96 -9.22 -10.77
CA VAL A 94 -16.87 -8.08 -10.89
C VAL A 94 -16.31 -6.88 -10.10
N ARG A 95 -15.79 -7.08 -8.88
CA ARG A 95 -15.18 -6.02 -8.07
C ARG A 95 -13.95 -5.41 -8.75
N ILE A 96 -13.08 -6.22 -9.37
CA ILE A 96 -11.90 -5.73 -10.11
C ILE A 96 -12.34 -4.89 -11.32
N LEU A 97 -13.33 -5.34 -12.07
CA LEU A 97 -13.87 -4.62 -13.22
C LEU A 97 -14.53 -3.29 -12.81
N MET A 98 -15.34 -3.30 -11.74
CA MET A 98 -15.96 -2.09 -11.20
C MET A 98 -14.91 -1.08 -10.73
N ARG A 99 -13.86 -1.53 -10.03
CA ARG A 99 -12.77 -0.67 -9.59
C ARG A 99 -11.99 -0.08 -10.78
N GLY A 100 -11.77 -0.86 -11.83
CA GLY A 100 -11.14 -0.37 -13.06
C GLY A 100 -11.95 0.73 -13.75
N ALA A 101 -13.27 0.56 -13.86
CA ALA A 101 -14.17 1.56 -14.41
C ALA A 101 -14.23 2.83 -13.53
N GLU A 102 -14.26 2.67 -12.21
CA GLU A 102 -14.22 3.77 -11.26
C GLU A 102 -12.90 4.55 -11.34
N ALA A 103 -11.76 3.86 -11.44
CA ALA A 103 -10.45 4.47 -11.61
C ALA A 103 -10.39 5.32 -12.89
N GLN A 104 -10.90 4.81 -14.01
CA GLN A 104 -10.96 5.58 -15.26
C GLN A 104 -11.83 6.84 -15.11
N THR A 105 -12.92 6.75 -14.38
CA THR A 105 -13.79 7.91 -14.10
C THR A 105 -13.06 8.94 -13.25
N MET A 106 -12.33 8.50 -12.22
CA MET A 106 -11.51 9.36 -11.39
C MET A 106 -10.35 9.99 -12.16
N GLU A 107 -9.71 9.26 -13.09
CA GLU A 107 -8.65 9.81 -13.95
C GLU A 107 -9.18 10.93 -14.87
N LYS A 108 -10.36 10.75 -15.47
CA LYS A 108 -11.02 11.80 -16.27
C LYS A 108 -11.33 13.03 -15.41
N ALA A 109 -11.87 12.83 -14.22
CA ALA A 109 -12.15 13.92 -13.29
C ALA A 109 -10.87 14.61 -12.81
N ALA A 110 -9.81 13.85 -12.55
CA ALA A 110 -8.48 14.38 -12.21
C ALA A 110 -7.92 15.28 -13.30
N ALA A 111 -8.00 14.84 -14.56
CA ALA A 111 -7.59 15.63 -15.71
C ALA A 111 -8.41 16.92 -15.85
N GLN A 112 -9.73 16.83 -15.67
CA GLN A 112 -10.64 17.97 -15.72
C GLN A 112 -10.33 18.97 -14.60
N ILE A 113 -10.19 18.53 -13.37
CA ILE A 113 -9.84 19.39 -12.22
C ILE A 113 -8.49 20.05 -12.46
N LYS A 114 -7.50 19.30 -12.90
CA LYS A 114 -6.16 19.81 -13.22
C LYS A 114 -6.24 20.91 -14.28
N GLN A 115 -7.04 20.71 -15.32
CA GLN A 115 -7.23 21.68 -16.38
C GLN A 115 -7.91 22.95 -15.88
N LEU A 116 -8.96 22.83 -15.05
CA LEU A 116 -9.66 23.97 -14.44
C LEU A 116 -8.72 24.82 -13.59
N VAL A 117 -7.98 24.17 -12.69
CA VAL A 117 -7.06 24.85 -11.77
C VAL A 117 -5.89 25.49 -12.51
N THR A 118 -5.28 24.77 -13.47
CA THR A 118 -4.15 25.33 -14.25
C THR A 118 -4.60 26.37 -15.27
N GLY A 119 -5.86 26.36 -15.66
CA GLY A 119 -6.45 27.33 -16.60
C GLY A 119 -6.82 28.67 -15.93
N ASP A 120 -7.06 28.65 -14.63
CA ASP A 120 -7.54 29.84 -13.91
C ASP A 120 -6.43 30.90 -13.75
N PRO A 121 -6.64 32.15 -14.27
CA PRO A 121 -5.64 33.20 -14.20
C PRO A 121 -5.43 33.73 -12.77
N HIS A 122 -6.46 33.71 -11.92
CA HIS A 122 -6.36 34.20 -10.54
C HIS A 122 -5.51 33.27 -9.70
N LEU A 123 -5.68 31.95 -9.84
CA LEU A 123 -4.85 30.97 -9.14
C LEU A 123 -3.38 31.04 -9.56
N LYS A 124 -3.12 31.24 -10.87
CA LYS A 124 -1.75 31.47 -11.35
C LYS A 124 -1.12 32.71 -10.75
N GLN A 125 -1.83 33.81 -10.74
CA GLN A 125 -1.37 35.09 -10.19
C GLN A 125 -1.09 34.99 -8.68
N LEU A 126 -1.88 34.20 -7.95
CA LEU A 126 -1.73 33.97 -6.52
C LEU A 126 -0.67 32.91 -6.17
N GLY A 127 0.00 32.31 -7.18
CA GLY A 127 1.01 31.26 -6.97
C GLY A 127 0.44 29.97 -6.37
N ALA A 128 -0.85 29.70 -6.59
CA ALA A 128 -1.53 28.53 -6.05
C ALA A 128 -1.01 27.23 -6.69
N LYS A 129 -0.63 26.28 -5.85
CA LYS A 129 -0.16 24.95 -6.28
C LYS A 129 -1.16 23.90 -5.86
N VAL A 130 -1.98 23.42 -6.80
CA VAL A 130 -2.91 22.32 -6.60
C VAL A 130 -2.40 21.10 -7.37
N GLU A 131 -2.24 19.99 -6.66
CA GLU A 131 -1.84 18.72 -7.23
C GLU A 131 -3.02 17.75 -7.22
N VAL A 132 -3.18 17.02 -8.31
CA VAL A 132 -4.27 16.05 -8.48
C VAL A 132 -3.68 14.74 -8.95
N SER A 133 -3.96 13.67 -8.23
CA SER A 133 -3.46 12.33 -8.54
C SER A 133 -4.49 11.25 -8.22
N VAL A 134 -4.46 10.17 -8.98
CA VAL A 134 -5.23 8.96 -8.67
C VAL A 134 -4.26 7.95 -8.05
N ALA A 135 -4.52 7.59 -6.81
CA ALA A 135 -3.69 6.70 -6.01
C ALA A 135 -4.41 5.36 -5.73
N LYS A 136 -3.77 4.49 -4.97
CA LYS A 136 -4.35 3.17 -4.61
C LYS A 136 -5.61 3.28 -3.74
N ASP A 137 -5.76 4.36 -3.01
CA ASP A 137 -6.86 4.65 -2.09
C ASP A 137 -7.99 5.46 -2.75
N GLY A 138 -7.75 6.12 -3.87
CA GLY A 138 -8.73 6.92 -4.60
C GLY A 138 -8.14 8.13 -5.30
N LEU A 139 -9.00 9.09 -5.63
CA LEU A 139 -8.60 10.39 -6.16
C LEU A 139 -8.18 11.30 -5.02
N ARG A 140 -6.96 11.83 -5.09
CA ARG A 140 -6.38 12.76 -4.11
C ARG A 140 -6.12 14.11 -4.76
N ILE A 141 -6.61 15.16 -4.13
CA ILE A 141 -6.42 16.55 -4.53
C ILE A 141 -5.76 17.26 -3.38
N GLU A 142 -4.59 17.84 -3.61
CA GLU A 142 -3.80 18.49 -2.56
C GLU A 142 -3.57 19.98 -2.89
N LEU A 143 -3.95 20.85 -1.96
CA LEU A 143 -3.58 22.26 -1.95
C LEU A 143 -2.28 22.39 -1.15
N VAL A 144 -1.15 22.48 -1.84
CA VAL A 144 0.19 22.44 -1.25
C VAL A 144 0.74 23.86 -1.15
N GLU A 145 1.15 24.26 0.06
CA GLU A 145 1.81 25.54 0.24
C GLU A 145 3.13 25.60 -0.53
N SER A 146 3.42 26.76 -1.14
CA SER A 146 4.62 27.01 -1.93
C SER A 146 5.28 28.32 -1.52
N GLY A 147 6.57 28.46 -1.82
CA GLY A 147 7.34 29.66 -1.50
C GLY A 147 7.38 29.96 0.00
N ASP A 148 7.10 31.20 0.39
CA ASP A 148 7.12 31.63 1.79
C ASP A 148 6.01 31.04 2.66
N GLY A 149 5.25 30.08 2.11
CA GLY A 149 4.32 29.22 2.86
C GLY A 149 3.07 29.91 3.38
N ALA A 150 2.58 30.90 2.69
CA ALA A 150 1.36 31.61 3.07
C ALA A 150 0.41 31.84 1.89
N THR A 151 0.36 30.89 0.95
CA THR A 151 -0.52 30.98 -0.23
C THR A 151 -1.98 30.73 0.13
N TYR A 152 -2.25 29.73 0.93
CA TYR A 152 -3.61 29.29 1.29
C TYR A 152 -4.04 29.71 2.69
N PHE A 153 -3.10 29.71 3.64
CA PHE A 153 -3.34 30.14 5.02
C PHE A 153 -2.20 31.04 5.51
N PRO A 154 -2.48 32.07 6.34
CA PRO A 154 -1.44 32.73 7.11
C PRO A 154 -0.79 31.72 8.08
N VAL A 155 0.46 31.97 8.46
CA VAL A 155 1.18 31.14 9.43
C VAL A 155 0.39 31.10 10.74
N GLY A 156 0.19 29.90 11.27
CA GLY A 156 -0.55 29.69 12.53
C GLY A 156 -2.05 30.01 12.48
N SER A 157 -2.62 30.35 11.31
CA SER A 157 -4.00 30.77 11.17
C SER A 157 -4.86 29.68 10.49
N THR A 158 -6.13 29.67 10.83
CA THR A 158 -7.18 28.85 10.19
C THR A 158 -7.99 29.61 9.17
N THR A 159 -7.75 30.93 9.05
CA THR A 159 -8.44 31.77 8.08
C THR A 159 -7.92 31.50 6.69
N MET A 160 -8.80 31.12 5.78
CA MET A 160 -8.45 30.87 4.38
C MET A 160 -8.18 32.17 3.62
N LYS A 161 -7.12 32.17 2.82
CA LYS A 161 -6.84 33.20 1.83
C LYS A 161 -7.65 32.97 0.55
N PRO A 162 -7.81 34.02 -0.28
CA PRO A 162 -8.57 33.93 -1.53
C PRO A 162 -8.14 32.78 -2.45
N ALA A 163 -6.84 32.48 -2.52
CA ALA A 163 -6.32 31.37 -3.32
C ALA A 163 -6.91 30.01 -2.92
N ALA A 164 -7.04 29.74 -1.61
CA ALA A 164 -7.66 28.50 -1.11
C ALA A 164 -9.15 28.46 -1.44
N VAL A 165 -9.86 29.56 -1.23
CA VAL A 165 -11.31 29.64 -1.50
C VAL A 165 -11.60 29.42 -2.98
N ILE A 166 -10.90 30.13 -3.88
CA ILE A 166 -11.07 29.99 -5.33
C ILE A 166 -10.77 28.56 -5.78
N ALA A 167 -9.64 27.97 -5.30
CA ALA A 167 -9.29 26.60 -5.65
C ALA A 167 -10.38 25.62 -5.24
N LEU A 168 -10.90 25.70 -4.02
CA LEU A 168 -11.95 24.83 -3.52
C LEU A 168 -13.29 25.05 -4.24
N GLN A 169 -13.61 26.29 -4.60
CA GLN A 169 -14.81 26.61 -5.40
C GLN A 169 -14.78 25.98 -6.79
N LEU A 170 -13.61 25.97 -7.44
CA LEU A 170 -13.43 25.34 -8.74
C LEU A 170 -13.48 23.81 -8.67
N ILE A 171 -12.98 23.22 -7.57
CA ILE A 171 -12.92 21.78 -7.37
C ILE A 171 -14.26 21.18 -6.95
N ALA A 172 -15.02 21.87 -6.12
CA ALA A 172 -16.22 21.35 -5.48
C ALA A 172 -17.26 20.77 -6.46
N PRO A 173 -17.62 21.41 -7.61
CA PRO A 173 -18.58 20.85 -8.55
C PRO A 173 -18.11 19.53 -9.19
N ALA A 174 -16.81 19.43 -9.52
CA ALA A 174 -16.21 18.22 -10.11
C ALA A 174 -16.20 17.06 -9.09
N VAL A 175 -15.88 17.35 -7.82
CA VAL A 175 -15.93 16.39 -6.71
C VAL A 175 -17.39 15.94 -6.46
N ALA A 176 -18.34 16.86 -6.47
CA ALA A 176 -19.76 16.54 -6.30
C ALA A 176 -20.27 15.61 -7.40
N ALA A 177 -19.83 15.77 -8.64
CA ALA A 177 -20.24 14.94 -9.77
C ALA A 177 -19.81 13.47 -9.67
N LEU A 178 -18.70 13.16 -8.98
CA LEU A 178 -18.16 11.80 -8.86
C LEU A 178 -19.02 10.87 -7.97
N GLY A 179 -19.78 11.40 -7.05
CA GLY A 179 -20.64 10.62 -6.15
C GLY A 179 -19.91 9.80 -5.08
N ASN A 180 -18.58 9.83 -4.95
CA ASN A 180 -17.82 9.17 -3.89
C ASN A 180 -17.91 9.94 -2.56
N SER A 181 -17.68 9.27 -1.43
CA SER A 181 -17.48 9.97 -0.16
C SER A 181 -16.21 10.83 -0.23
N VAL A 182 -16.14 11.83 0.64
CA VAL A 182 -15.04 12.79 0.69
C VAL A 182 -14.44 12.79 2.09
N VAL A 183 -13.12 12.64 2.15
CA VAL A 183 -12.34 12.81 3.37
C VAL A 183 -11.49 14.07 3.20
N VAL A 184 -11.56 14.98 4.17
CA VAL A 184 -10.76 16.21 4.16
C VAL A 184 -9.69 16.12 5.23
N GLU A 185 -8.43 16.20 4.84
CA GLU A 185 -7.28 16.05 5.72
C GLU A 185 -6.50 17.37 5.77
N GLY A 186 -6.16 17.82 6.98
CA GLY A 186 -5.27 18.96 7.20
C GLY A 186 -3.92 18.50 7.70
N HIS A 187 -2.85 19.12 7.20
CA HIS A 187 -1.47 18.83 7.60
C HIS A 187 -0.75 20.11 7.94
N THR A 188 0.19 20.03 8.89
CA THR A 188 1.10 21.11 9.26
C THR A 188 2.56 20.73 8.99
N ASP A 189 3.44 21.70 9.07
CA ASP A 189 4.86 21.43 9.25
C ASP A 189 5.17 21.11 10.73
N ALA A 190 6.43 20.83 11.04
CA ALA A 190 6.89 20.52 12.39
C ALA A 190 7.11 21.77 13.28
N ALA A 191 6.75 22.97 12.81
CA ALA A 191 6.78 24.16 13.64
C ALA A 191 5.78 23.99 14.80
N THR A 192 6.28 24.14 16.02
CA THR A 192 5.49 23.96 17.24
C THR A 192 5.06 25.31 17.81
N TYR A 193 3.87 25.33 18.39
CA TYR A 193 3.50 26.38 19.33
C TYR A 193 4.30 26.21 20.64
N GLY A 194 4.43 27.28 21.43
CA GLY A 194 5.19 27.19 22.68
C GLY A 194 4.77 25.99 23.54
N ALA A 195 5.70 25.40 24.27
CA ALA A 195 5.54 24.12 24.96
C ALA A 195 4.36 24.04 25.97
N GLN A 196 3.76 25.16 26.32
CA GLN A 196 2.59 25.28 27.23
C GLN A 196 1.31 25.75 26.51
N ALA A 197 1.32 25.85 25.17
CA ALA A 197 0.14 26.28 24.43
C ALA A 197 -0.94 25.20 24.49
N ALA A 198 -2.15 25.57 24.88
CA ALA A 198 -3.33 24.72 24.81
C ALA A 198 -3.71 24.37 23.37
N TYR A 199 -3.27 25.14 22.41
CA TYR A 199 -3.49 25.00 20.96
C TYR A 199 -2.22 24.49 20.27
N ASN A 200 -2.34 23.47 19.47
CA ASN A 200 -1.23 22.76 18.86
C ASN A 200 -1.50 22.38 17.38
N ASN A 201 -0.55 21.68 16.75
CA ASN A 201 -0.64 21.28 15.35
C ASN A 201 -1.84 20.36 15.06
N TRP A 202 -2.32 19.58 16.02
CA TRP A 202 -3.53 18.76 15.87
C TRP A 202 -4.77 19.65 15.70
N ASP A 203 -4.89 20.65 16.59
CA ASP A 203 -6.01 21.58 16.56
C ASP A 203 -5.98 22.40 15.26
N LEU A 204 -4.81 22.96 14.92
CA LEU A 204 -4.63 23.76 13.70
C LEU A 204 -4.97 22.97 12.44
N SER A 205 -4.48 21.74 12.33
CA SER A 205 -4.72 20.89 11.15
C SER A 205 -6.20 20.51 11.01
N ALA A 206 -6.85 20.15 12.12
CA ALA A 206 -8.26 19.81 12.13
C ALA A 206 -9.15 21.02 11.76
N GLU A 207 -8.85 22.21 12.31
CA GLU A 207 -9.59 23.41 12.02
C GLU A 207 -9.42 23.88 10.58
N ARG A 208 -8.23 23.76 10.00
CA ARG A 208 -7.98 24.02 8.58
C ARG A 208 -8.77 23.08 7.68
N ALA A 209 -8.78 21.77 8.00
CA ALA A 209 -9.59 20.79 7.29
C ALA A 209 -11.07 21.11 7.38
N ASN A 210 -11.59 21.52 8.56
CA ASN A 210 -12.95 21.96 8.73
C ASN A 210 -13.27 23.25 7.95
N ALA A 211 -12.33 24.20 7.88
CA ALA A 211 -12.50 25.39 7.05
C ALA A 211 -12.63 25.03 5.57
N ALA A 212 -11.80 24.08 5.07
CA ALA A 212 -11.91 23.58 3.70
C ALA A 212 -13.24 22.88 3.44
N ARG A 213 -13.70 22.03 4.35
CA ARG A 213 -15.01 21.39 4.28
C ARG A 213 -16.14 22.42 4.11
N ARG A 214 -16.17 23.46 4.95
CA ARG A 214 -17.20 24.51 4.86
C ARG A 214 -17.22 25.21 3.50
N VAL A 215 -16.04 25.46 2.91
CA VAL A 215 -15.98 26.09 1.58
C VAL A 215 -16.48 25.11 0.50
N LEU A 216 -16.10 23.84 0.55
CA LEU A 216 -16.58 22.81 -0.39
C LEU A 216 -18.09 22.69 -0.33
N GLU A 217 -18.69 22.64 0.87
CA GLU A 217 -20.13 22.56 1.07
C GLU A 217 -20.85 23.81 0.54
N ALA A 218 -20.33 25.00 0.85
CA ALA A 218 -20.86 26.26 0.33
C ALA A 218 -20.75 26.37 -1.20
N SER A 219 -19.85 25.58 -1.81
CA SER A 219 -19.60 25.56 -3.27
C SER A 219 -20.30 24.41 -3.99
N GLY A 220 -21.26 23.74 -3.32
CA GLY A 220 -22.16 22.76 -3.94
C GLY A 220 -21.82 21.29 -3.64
N LEU A 221 -20.86 20.99 -2.76
CA LEU A 221 -20.68 19.64 -2.25
C LEU A 221 -21.76 19.35 -1.18
N PRO A 222 -22.63 18.34 -1.36
CA PRO A 222 -23.60 17.98 -0.32
C PRO A 222 -22.90 17.57 0.99
N ALA A 223 -23.36 18.08 2.13
CA ALA A 223 -22.77 17.77 3.44
C ALA A 223 -22.77 16.27 3.75
N SER A 224 -23.76 15.52 3.26
CA SER A 224 -23.84 14.06 3.39
C SER A 224 -22.74 13.30 2.66
N ARG A 225 -21.97 13.98 1.81
CA ARG A 225 -20.84 13.39 1.08
C ARG A 225 -19.53 13.46 1.85
N VAL A 226 -19.41 14.36 2.82
CA VAL A 226 -18.24 14.43 3.69
C VAL A 226 -18.36 13.35 4.74
N ASP A 227 -17.51 12.37 4.64
CA ASP A 227 -17.49 11.20 5.54
C ASP A 227 -16.63 11.49 6.76
N GLU A 228 -15.44 12.07 6.53
CA GLU A 228 -14.49 12.34 7.60
C GLU A 228 -13.78 13.68 7.41
N VAL A 229 -13.44 14.31 8.55
CA VAL A 229 -12.51 15.44 8.62
C VAL A 229 -11.39 15.06 9.57
N ARG A 230 -10.14 15.09 9.08
CA ARG A 230 -8.97 14.61 9.82
C ARG A 230 -7.94 15.72 10.01
N GLY A 231 -7.51 15.92 11.26
CA GLY A 231 -6.29 16.65 11.57
C GLY A 231 -5.14 15.67 11.64
N MET A 232 -4.11 15.86 10.83
CA MET A 232 -2.95 14.95 10.76
C MET A 232 -1.70 15.53 11.40
N ALA A 233 -1.77 16.78 11.86
CA ALA A 233 -0.64 17.53 12.40
C ALA A 233 0.60 17.42 11.49
N ASP A 234 1.77 17.21 12.06
CA ASP A 234 3.08 17.01 11.40
C ASP A 234 3.43 15.52 11.15
N ARG A 235 2.48 14.59 11.41
CA ARG A 235 2.77 13.14 11.44
C ARG A 235 3.01 12.51 10.08
N HIS A 236 2.56 13.15 9.02
CA HIS A 236 2.72 12.66 7.65
C HIS A 236 3.35 13.75 6.77
N PRO A 237 4.64 14.06 6.98
CA PRO A 237 5.32 15.07 6.19
C PRO A 237 5.39 14.65 4.72
N ARG A 238 5.18 15.60 3.81
CA ARG A 238 5.36 15.39 2.38
C ARG A 238 6.83 15.32 2.01
N VAL A 239 7.65 16.11 2.71
CA VAL A 239 9.11 16.15 2.59
C VAL A 239 9.69 15.65 3.91
N PRO A 240 9.96 14.34 4.06
CA PRO A 240 10.46 13.77 5.31
C PRO A 240 11.83 14.31 5.72
N ASP A 241 12.67 14.65 4.74
CA ASP A 241 14.03 15.15 4.95
C ASP A 241 14.05 16.62 5.44
N ASP A 242 12.95 17.34 5.24
CA ASP A 242 12.77 18.72 5.75
C ASP A 242 11.39 18.84 6.42
N PRO A 243 11.29 18.56 7.72
CA PRO A 243 10.02 18.63 8.46
C PRO A 243 9.40 20.02 8.51
N TYR A 244 10.19 21.08 8.30
CA TYR A 244 9.75 22.47 8.30
C TYR A 244 9.39 23.00 6.91
N ALA A 245 9.57 22.20 5.86
CA ALA A 245 9.24 22.61 4.50
C ALA A 245 7.80 23.11 4.39
N ALA A 246 7.62 24.20 3.66
CA ALA A 246 6.29 24.75 3.38
C ALA A 246 5.34 23.73 2.75
N ALA A 247 5.86 22.84 1.92
CA ALA A 247 5.08 21.77 1.26
C ALA A 247 4.45 20.77 2.22
N ASN A 248 4.89 20.69 3.48
CA ASN A 248 4.25 19.87 4.50
C ASN A 248 2.91 20.45 4.93
N ARG A 249 2.74 21.80 4.87
CA ARG A 249 1.46 22.47 5.11
C ARG A 249 0.58 22.31 3.88
N ARG A 250 -0.43 21.48 3.99
CA ARG A 250 -1.35 21.20 2.88
C ARG A 250 -2.74 20.82 3.39
N ILE A 251 -3.70 21.02 2.53
CA ILE A 251 -5.03 20.40 2.66
C ILE A 251 -5.14 19.30 1.59
N SER A 252 -5.52 18.11 2.01
CA SER A 252 -5.76 16.98 1.14
C SER A 252 -7.25 16.63 1.11
N ILE A 253 -7.81 16.48 -0.08
CA ILE A 253 -9.17 16.05 -0.31
C ILE A 253 -9.07 14.67 -0.98
N LEU A 254 -9.47 13.65 -0.24
CA LEU A 254 -9.45 12.26 -0.72
C LEU A 254 -10.86 11.81 -1.04
N LEU A 255 -11.04 11.27 -2.23
CA LEU A 255 -12.24 10.57 -2.65
C LEU A 255 -11.90 9.07 -2.75
N PRO A 256 -12.17 8.29 -1.70
CA PRO A 256 -11.86 6.87 -1.71
C PRO A 256 -12.70 6.11 -2.74
N TYR A 257 -12.16 5.01 -3.25
CA TYR A 257 -12.94 4.09 -4.06
C TYR A 257 -14.11 3.52 -3.25
N ARG A 258 -15.28 3.44 -3.86
CA ARG A 258 -16.50 2.85 -3.24
C ARG A 258 -16.31 1.36 -2.93
N SER A 259 -15.52 0.69 -3.74
CA SER A 259 -15.22 -0.74 -3.63
C SER A 259 -13.95 -1.03 -2.83
N GLN A 260 -13.69 -0.28 -1.74
CA GLN A 260 -12.58 -0.64 -0.87
C GLN A 260 -12.82 -2.02 -0.23
N PRO A 261 -11.80 -2.88 -0.16
CA PRO A 261 -11.88 -4.03 0.71
C PRO A 261 -12.03 -3.54 2.16
N PRO A 262 -12.81 -4.22 3.02
CA PRO A 262 -12.87 -3.85 4.44
C PRO A 262 -11.45 -3.73 4.99
N ARG A 263 -11.20 -2.69 5.79
CA ARG A 263 -9.91 -2.52 6.48
C ARG A 263 -9.63 -3.78 7.27
N ALA A 264 -8.37 -4.21 7.31
CA ALA A 264 -7.98 -5.47 7.96
C ALA A 264 -8.27 -5.49 9.48
N ASP A 265 -8.54 -4.36 10.05
CA ASP A 265 -8.89 -4.06 11.44
C ASP A 265 -10.40 -3.80 11.67
N GLU A 266 -11.21 -3.78 10.61
CA GLU A 266 -12.66 -3.62 10.75
C GLU A 266 -13.28 -4.99 11.09
N PRO A 267 -13.94 -5.14 12.24
CA PRO A 267 -14.63 -6.39 12.56
C PRO A 267 -15.65 -6.68 11.45
N PRO A 268 -15.86 -7.95 11.06
CA PRO A 268 -16.80 -8.31 10.01
C PRO A 268 -18.14 -7.67 10.34
N ALA A 269 -18.59 -6.82 9.43
CA ALA A 269 -19.86 -6.09 9.59
C ALA A 269 -20.95 -7.08 10.00
N ALA A 270 -21.62 -6.78 11.11
CA ALA A 270 -22.66 -7.61 11.73
C ALA A 270 -23.95 -7.67 10.89
N GLU A 271 -23.84 -7.68 9.56
CA GLU A 271 -24.98 -7.83 8.63
C GLU A 271 -25.65 -9.22 8.74
N GLY A 272 -24.88 -10.25 9.09
CA GLY A 272 -25.43 -11.60 9.28
C GLY A 272 -26.28 -11.78 10.54
N VAL A 273 -26.18 -10.89 11.52
CA VAL A 273 -26.92 -11.02 12.80
C VAL A 273 -28.30 -10.36 12.71
N ARG A 274 -28.48 -9.35 11.85
CA ARG A 274 -29.78 -8.69 11.65
C ARG A 274 -30.76 -9.55 10.84
N GLU A 275 -30.28 -10.34 9.88
CA GLU A 275 -31.11 -11.18 9.05
C GLU A 275 -31.64 -12.40 9.84
N LEU A 276 -30.83 -12.97 10.73
CA LEU A 276 -31.24 -14.05 11.62
C LEU A 276 -32.22 -13.60 12.72
N ALA A 277 -32.14 -12.32 13.16
CA ALA A 277 -33.06 -11.76 14.13
C ALA A 277 -34.42 -11.36 13.52
N SER A 278 -34.49 -11.13 12.20
CA SER A 278 -35.75 -10.84 11.49
C SER A 278 -36.51 -12.11 11.07
N ALA A 279 -35.82 -13.24 10.91
CA ALA A 279 -36.42 -14.53 10.56
C ALA A 279 -36.98 -15.32 11.77
N ALA A 280 -36.71 -14.82 12.98
CA ALA A 280 -37.14 -15.44 14.23
C ALA A 280 -38.36 -14.73 14.91
N ARG A 281 -39.09 -13.88 14.16
CA ARG A 281 -40.36 -13.27 14.61
C ARG A 281 -41.53 -13.72 13.78
#